data_e5da712c458296f271146095f146d48c
#
_entry.id   e5da712c458296f271146095f146d48c
#
_cell.length_a   1.000
_cell.length_b   1.000
_cell.length_c   1.000
_cell.angle_alpha   90.00
_cell.angle_beta   90.00
_cell.angle_gamma   90.00
#
_symmetry.space_group_name_H-M   'P 1'
#
loop_
_entity.id
_entity.type
_entity.pdbx_description
1 polymer ?
#
loop_
_entity_poly.entity_id
_entity_poly.type
_entity_poly.pdbx_seq_one_letter_code
_entity_poly.pdbx_strand_id
1 'polypeptide(L)'
;MTLSDLRDYFKSDFPWKESISVGKIDKNKERAVCFYHSKVSRPKINTIGGKGNRSYTVLPISILLRFGKNYEAAAEKAEEIYNFFDEKTFDLNNERVFVISPYNAPIDLGTDDQGVFENSLEFDLYITKKGD
;
A
#
# COMPACT_ATOMS: atom_id res chain seq x y z
N MET A 1 -1.11 -14.14 -0.17
CA MET A 1 -0.29 -12.92 -0.44
C MET A 1 0.24 -12.34 0.85
N THR A 2 1.50 -11.94 0.85
CA THR A 2 2.14 -11.30 2.01
C THR A 2 2.52 -9.87 1.65
N LEU A 3 2.87 -9.07 2.66
CA LEU A 3 3.39 -7.73 2.43
C LEU A 3 4.69 -7.77 1.62
N SER A 4 5.51 -8.79 1.82
CA SER A 4 6.74 -8.96 1.05
C SER A 4 6.47 -9.22 -0.42
N ASP A 5 5.43 -9.99 -0.74
CA ASP A 5 5.00 -10.21 -2.13
C ASP A 5 4.58 -8.89 -2.77
N LEU A 6 3.83 -8.08 -2.04
CA LEU A 6 3.36 -6.80 -2.53
C LEU A 6 4.52 -5.81 -2.73
N ARG A 7 5.48 -5.80 -1.79
CA ARG A 7 6.70 -5.01 -1.93
C ARG A 7 7.46 -5.37 -3.19
N ASP A 8 7.62 -6.66 -3.45
CA ASP A 8 8.36 -7.13 -4.62
C ASP A 8 7.63 -6.76 -5.91
N TYR A 9 6.31 -6.83 -5.92
CA TYR A 9 5.51 -6.38 -7.05
C TYR A 9 5.72 -4.89 -7.31
N PHE A 10 5.63 -4.07 -6.26
CA PHE A 10 5.85 -2.63 -6.38
C PHE A 10 7.25 -2.33 -6.92
N LYS A 11 8.25 -3.00 -6.37
CA LYS A 11 9.64 -2.79 -6.78
C LYS A 11 9.87 -3.17 -8.24
N SER A 12 9.16 -4.15 -8.76
CA SER A 12 9.32 -4.58 -10.15
C SER A 12 8.62 -3.65 -11.14
N ASP A 13 7.48 -3.07 -10.75
CA ASP A 13 6.61 -2.34 -11.68
C ASP A 13 6.65 -0.81 -11.52
N PHE A 14 7.01 -0.32 -10.36
CA PHE A 14 7.12 1.12 -10.10
C PHE A 14 8.59 1.54 -10.11
N PRO A 15 8.94 2.68 -10.74
CA PRO A 15 10.34 3.10 -10.82
C PRO A 15 10.86 3.67 -9.49
N TRP A 16 10.95 2.84 -8.48
CA TRP A 16 11.41 3.21 -7.15
C TRP A 16 12.83 2.70 -6.93
N LYS A 17 13.79 3.62 -6.69
CA LYS A 17 15.21 3.30 -6.52
C LYS A 17 15.72 3.56 -5.12
N GLU A 18 14.84 4.03 -4.22
CA GLU A 18 15.21 4.37 -2.85
C GLU A 18 14.93 3.20 -1.92
N SER A 19 15.02 3.45 -0.61
CA SER A 19 14.78 2.43 0.41
C SER A 19 13.34 1.92 0.37
N ILE A 20 13.19 0.61 0.50
CA ILE A 20 11.88 -0.04 0.56
C ILE A 20 11.94 -1.16 1.59
N SER A 21 10.91 -1.24 2.43
CA SER A 21 10.90 -2.20 3.54
C SER A 21 9.48 -2.65 3.85
N VAL A 22 9.37 -3.61 4.75
CA VAL A 22 8.10 -4.15 5.23
C VAL A 22 8.13 -4.14 6.75
N GLY A 23 7.07 -3.61 7.35
CA GLY A 23 6.87 -3.65 8.79
C GLY A 23 7.63 -2.61 9.60
N LYS A 24 8.71 -2.06 9.08
CA LYS A 24 9.49 -1.03 9.76
C LYS A 24 10.18 -0.14 8.74
N ILE A 25 9.90 1.16 8.82
CA ILE A 25 10.52 2.13 7.91
C ILE A 25 11.95 2.44 8.37
N ASP A 26 12.82 2.69 7.39
CA ASP A 26 14.19 3.11 7.67
C ASP A 26 14.21 4.63 7.86
N LYS A 27 14.25 5.07 9.12
CA LYS A 27 14.23 6.49 9.48
C LYS A 27 15.56 7.18 9.21
N ASN A 28 16.61 6.44 8.86
CA ASN A 28 17.90 7.01 8.49
C ASN A 28 17.94 7.46 7.03
N LYS A 29 16.90 7.14 6.26
CA LYS A 29 16.78 7.55 4.86
C LYS A 29 15.73 8.64 4.73
N GLU A 30 16.06 9.69 3.97
CA GLU A 30 15.10 10.75 3.68
C GLU A 30 14.06 10.33 2.65
N ARG A 31 14.34 9.27 1.88
CA ARG A 31 13.43 8.73 0.86
C ARG A 31 13.26 7.24 1.09
N ALA A 32 12.10 6.86 1.58
CA ALA A 32 11.82 5.48 1.92
C ALA A 32 10.34 5.19 1.81
N VAL A 33 10.03 3.95 1.45
CA VAL A 33 8.66 3.43 1.43
C VAL A 33 8.62 2.19 2.31
N CYS A 34 7.57 2.07 3.10
CA CYS A 34 7.37 0.88 3.91
C CYS A 34 5.93 0.40 3.82
N PHE A 35 5.77 -0.90 3.68
CA PHE A 35 4.46 -1.54 3.60
C PHE A 35 4.09 -2.12 4.95
N TYR A 36 2.90 -1.78 5.44
CA TYR A 36 2.36 -2.24 6.71
C TYR A 36 0.98 -2.84 6.53
N HIS A 37 0.58 -3.68 7.47
CA HIS A 37 -0.85 -3.98 7.62
C HIS A 37 -1.53 -2.73 8.16
N SER A 38 -2.71 -2.40 7.62
CA SER A 38 -3.42 -1.22 8.07
C SER A 38 -3.88 -1.38 9.51
N LYS A 39 -3.74 -0.30 10.28
CA LYS A 39 -4.25 -0.23 11.65
C LYS A 39 -5.70 0.22 11.71
N VAL A 40 -6.26 0.63 10.57
CA VAL A 40 -7.65 1.06 10.51
C VAL A 40 -8.53 -0.18 10.52
N SER A 41 -9.46 -0.22 11.49
CA SER A 41 -10.42 -1.31 11.59
C SER A 41 -11.49 -1.15 10.52
N ARG A 42 -11.75 -2.23 9.79
CA ARG A 42 -12.81 -2.27 8.77
C ARG A 42 -13.73 -3.45 9.03
N PRO A 43 -15.02 -3.34 8.68
CA PRO A 43 -15.94 -4.45 8.85
C PRO A 43 -15.47 -5.67 8.05
N LYS A 44 -15.60 -6.83 8.67
CA LYS A 44 -15.33 -8.09 7.99
C LYS A 44 -16.47 -8.38 7.03
N ILE A 45 -16.12 -8.70 5.78
CA ILE A 45 -17.10 -9.03 4.77
C ILE A 45 -17.25 -10.55 4.71
N ASN A 46 -18.48 -11.03 4.91
CA ASN A 46 -18.80 -12.45 4.89
C ASN A 46 -19.90 -12.71 3.88
N THR A 47 -19.81 -13.86 3.22
CA THR A 47 -20.90 -14.39 2.41
C THR A 47 -21.72 -15.38 3.22
N ILE A 48 -22.90 -15.70 2.73
CA ILE A 48 -23.72 -16.77 3.33
C ILE A 48 -22.94 -18.07 3.26
N GLY A 49 -22.90 -18.81 4.36
CA GLY A 49 -22.12 -20.05 4.45
C GLY A 49 -20.73 -19.85 5.03
N GLY A 50 -20.36 -18.61 5.34
CA GLY A 50 -19.14 -18.29 6.06
C GLY A 50 -17.86 -18.33 5.24
N LYS A 51 -16.76 -18.58 5.91
CA LYS A 51 -15.40 -18.45 5.37
C LYS A 51 -15.14 -19.31 4.14
N GLY A 52 -15.68 -20.52 4.09
CA GLY A 52 -15.45 -21.45 2.97
C GLY A 52 -16.15 -21.05 1.69
N ASN A 53 -17.13 -20.15 1.77
CA ASN A 53 -17.91 -19.70 0.62
C ASN A 53 -17.63 -18.27 0.22
N ARG A 54 -16.55 -17.70 0.75
CA ARG A 54 -16.14 -16.35 0.44
C ARG A 54 -15.56 -16.29 -0.97
N SER A 55 -16.08 -15.37 -1.81
CA SER A 55 -15.58 -15.21 -3.17
C SER A 55 -14.25 -14.46 -3.23
N TYR A 56 -13.93 -13.71 -2.17
CA TYR A 56 -12.68 -12.95 -2.08
C TYR A 56 -12.32 -12.70 -0.62
N THR A 57 -11.08 -12.29 -0.40
CA THR A 57 -10.63 -11.80 0.90
C THR A 57 -10.16 -10.37 0.74
N VAL A 58 -10.23 -9.58 1.82
CA VAL A 58 -9.77 -8.20 1.81
C VAL A 58 -8.55 -8.08 2.72
N LEU A 59 -7.47 -7.54 2.17
CA LEU A 59 -6.26 -7.25 2.91
C LEU A 59 -6.07 -5.74 2.98
N PRO A 60 -6.35 -5.10 4.12
CA PRO A 60 -6.08 -3.67 4.27
C PRO A 60 -4.59 -3.45 4.52
N ILE A 61 -4.02 -2.51 3.79
CA ILE A 61 -2.60 -2.18 3.94
C ILE A 61 -2.41 -0.67 4.08
N SER A 62 -1.30 -0.30 4.69
CA SER A 62 -0.83 1.08 4.75
C SER A 62 0.55 1.16 4.13
N ILE A 63 0.77 2.17 3.31
CA ILE A 63 2.10 2.45 2.77
C ILE A 63 2.55 3.77 3.38
N LEU A 64 3.66 3.74 4.10
CA LEU A 64 4.25 4.97 4.63
C LEU A 64 5.34 5.43 3.67
N LEU A 65 5.20 6.65 3.21
CA LEU A 65 6.18 7.30 2.32
C LEU A 65 6.89 8.42 3.06
N ARG A 66 8.22 8.37 3.07
CA ARG A 66 9.09 9.46 3.48
C ARG A 66 9.79 9.97 2.23
N PHE A 67 9.70 11.26 1.93
CA PHE A 67 10.26 11.74 0.67
C PHE A 67 10.88 13.13 0.76
N GLY A 68 11.96 13.24 1.55
CA GLY A 68 12.79 14.44 1.58
C GLY A 68 12.17 15.62 2.30
N LYS A 69 12.81 16.77 2.12
CA LYS A 69 12.45 18.00 2.84
C LYS A 69 11.77 19.02 1.95
N ASN A 70 11.38 18.65 0.74
CA ASN A 70 10.63 19.49 -0.18
C ASN A 70 9.18 19.03 -0.21
N TYR A 71 8.28 19.90 0.22
CA TYR A 71 6.85 19.57 0.32
C TYR A 71 6.26 19.14 -1.02
N GLU A 72 6.51 19.91 -2.08
CA GLU A 72 5.91 19.63 -3.39
C GLU A 72 6.42 18.32 -3.97
N ALA A 73 7.70 18.04 -3.84
CA ALA A 73 8.27 16.78 -4.32
C ALA A 73 7.68 15.58 -3.57
N ALA A 74 7.50 15.72 -2.25
CA ALA A 74 6.89 14.68 -1.44
C ALA A 74 5.43 14.45 -1.82
N ALA A 75 4.67 15.53 -2.01
CA ALA A 75 3.27 15.45 -2.39
C ALA A 75 3.10 14.81 -3.78
N GLU A 76 3.94 15.18 -4.74
CA GLU A 76 3.91 14.61 -6.08
C GLU A 76 4.22 13.10 -6.05
N LYS A 77 5.23 12.73 -5.29
CA LYS A 77 5.60 11.31 -5.18
C LYS A 77 4.49 10.49 -4.51
N ALA A 78 3.86 11.03 -3.48
CA ALA A 78 2.74 10.38 -2.83
C ALA A 78 1.59 10.16 -3.82
N GLU A 79 1.29 11.17 -4.64
CA GLU A 79 0.24 11.05 -5.64
C GLU A 79 0.59 10.05 -6.73
N GLU A 80 1.86 10.00 -7.16
CA GLU A 80 2.30 9.00 -8.13
C GLU A 80 2.09 7.58 -7.61
N ILE A 81 2.43 7.32 -6.35
CA ILE A 81 2.24 6.00 -5.76
C ILE A 81 0.75 5.71 -5.58
N TYR A 82 -0.03 6.69 -5.15
CA TYR A 82 -1.47 6.55 -5.03
C TYR A 82 -2.09 6.14 -6.38
N ASN A 83 -1.75 6.85 -7.44
CA ASN A 83 -2.28 6.58 -8.77
C ASN A 83 -1.77 5.26 -9.35
N PHE A 84 -0.59 4.82 -8.94
CA PHE A 84 -0.08 3.51 -9.34
C PHE A 84 -0.96 2.39 -8.81
N PHE A 85 -1.40 2.50 -7.56
CA PHE A 85 -2.13 1.42 -6.89
C PHE A 85 -3.65 1.53 -7.02
N ASP A 86 -4.20 2.74 -6.96
CA ASP A 86 -5.66 2.88 -6.89
C ASP A 86 -6.33 2.36 -8.15
N GLU A 87 -7.34 1.52 -7.97
CA GLU A 87 -8.10 0.88 -9.02
C GLU A 87 -7.27 -0.06 -9.92
N LYS A 88 -6.11 -0.48 -9.43
CA LYS A 88 -5.24 -1.39 -10.20
C LYS A 88 -5.67 -2.84 -10.01
N THR A 89 -5.62 -3.59 -11.09
CA THR A 89 -5.83 -5.04 -11.06
C THR A 89 -4.55 -5.71 -11.55
N PHE A 90 -4.07 -6.69 -10.79
CA PHE A 90 -2.89 -7.45 -11.20
C PHE A 90 -2.96 -8.87 -10.67
N ASP A 91 -2.15 -9.74 -11.25
CA ASP A 91 -2.03 -11.13 -10.82
C ASP A 91 -0.71 -11.32 -10.12
N LEU A 92 -0.73 -12.02 -8.98
CA LEU A 92 0.46 -12.27 -8.18
C LEU A 92 0.27 -13.57 -7.41
N ASN A 93 1.24 -14.49 -7.52
CA ASN A 93 1.22 -15.77 -6.79
C ASN A 93 -0.08 -16.56 -6.98
N ASN A 94 -0.54 -16.66 -8.22
CA ASN A 94 -1.77 -17.37 -8.59
C ASN A 94 -3.03 -16.78 -7.95
N GLU A 95 -2.97 -15.50 -7.60
CA GLU A 95 -4.11 -14.75 -7.09
C GLU A 95 -4.34 -13.52 -7.97
N ARG A 96 -5.60 -13.12 -8.09
CA ARG A 96 -5.95 -11.85 -8.74
C ARG A 96 -6.26 -10.83 -7.67
N VAL A 97 -5.64 -9.66 -7.80
CA VAL A 97 -5.74 -8.60 -6.82
C VAL A 97 -6.36 -7.36 -7.47
N PHE A 98 -7.38 -6.81 -6.83
CA PHE A 98 -7.94 -5.51 -7.18
C PHE A 98 -7.71 -4.58 -6.01
N VAL A 99 -7.13 -3.42 -6.28
CA VAL A 99 -6.76 -2.45 -5.25
C VAL A 99 -7.70 -1.25 -5.32
N ILE A 100 -8.22 -0.84 -4.17
CA ILE A 100 -9.01 0.38 -4.08
C ILE A 100 -8.66 1.10 -2.78
N SER A 101 -8.55 2.43 -2.85
CA SER A 101 -8.33 3.23 -1.65
C SER A 101 -9.66 3.61 -1.02
N PRO A 102 -9.79 3.50 0.31
CA PRO A 102 -10.95 4.05 1.02
C PRO A 102 -10.91 5.57 1.13
N TYR A 103 -9.80 6.20 0.73
CA TYR A 103 -9.62 7.65 0.77
C TYR A 103 -9.36 8.18 -0.63
N ASN A 104 -9.72 9.44 -0.88
CA ASN A 104 -9.60 10.03 -2.22
C ASN A 104 -8.18 10.50 -2.57
N ALA A 105 -7.26 10.46 -1.62
CA ALA A 105 -5.91 10.96 -1.80
C ALA A 105 -4.98 10.42 -0.72
N PRO A 106 -3.66 10.57 -0.89
CA PRO A 106 -2.71 10.29 0.19
C PRO A 106 -3.01 11.15 1.42
N ILE A 107 -2.70 10.63 2.60
CA ILE A 107 -2.88 11.34 3.87
C ILE A 107 -1.57 12.02 4.23
N ASP A 108 -1.59 13.35 4.28
CA ASP A 108 -0.42 14.14 4.65
C ASP A 108 -0.21 14.05 6.16
N LEU A 109 0.94 13.53 6.58
CA LEU A 109 1.28 13.39 7.99
C LEU A 109 2.19 14.52 8.50
N GLY A 110 2.53 15.48 7.63
CA GLY A 110 3.45 16.56 7.99
C GLY A 110 4.89 16.10 7.94
N THR A 111 5.72 16.64 8.84
CA THR A 111 7.13 16.32 8.90
C THR A 111 7.48 15.61 10.20
N ASP A 112 8.57 14.83 10.16
CA ASP A 112 9.16 14.25 11.36
C ASP A 112 10.09 15.27 12.04
N ASP A 113 10.81 14.83 13.08
CA ASP A 113 11.74 15.66 13.86
C ASP A 113 12.88 16.24 13.02
N GLN A 114 13.17 15.63 11.88
CA GLN A 114 14.26 16.04 10.99
C GLN A 114 13.76 16.87 9.81
N GLY A 115 12.48 17.16 9.75
CA GLY A 115 11.88 17.94 8.67
C GLY A 115 11.57 17.15 7.40
N VAL A 116 11.58 15.80 7.48
CA VAL A 116 11.25 14.95 6.34
C VAL A 116 9.73 14.79 6.25
N PHE A 117 9.18 15.08 5.07
CA PHE A 117 7.74 14.95 4.83
C PHE A 117 7.32 13.49 4.73
N GLU A 118 6.19 13.18 5.37
CA GLU A 118 5.64 11.84 5.40
C GLU A 118 4.20 11.83 4.93
N ASN A 119 3.83 10.78 4.21
CA ASN A 119 2.46 10.54 3.76
C ASN A 119 2.10 9.10 4.03
N SER A 120 0.83 8.88 4.39
CA SER A 120 0.27 7.54 4.50
C SER A 120 -0.68 7.31 3.35
N LEU A 121 -0.54 6.15 2.70
CA LEU A 121 -1.43 5.75 1.63
C LEU A 121 -2.15 4.47 2.09
N GLU A 122 -3.48 4.54 2.13
CA GLU A 122 -4.30 3.42 2.62
C GLU A 122 -4.97 2.75 1.44
N PHE A 123 -4.85 1.42 1.37
CA PHE A 123 -5.47 0.64 0.31
C PHE A 123 -6.11 -0.62 0.86
N ASP A 124 -7.20 -1.03 0.23
CA ASP A 124 -7.81 -2.33 0.44
C ASP A 124 -7.51 -3.19 -0.78
N LEU A 125 -6.94 -4.36 -0.56
CA LEU A 125 -6.66 -5.32 -1.61
C LEU A 125 -7.73 -6.40 -1.57
N TYR A 126 -8.49 -6.51 -2.66
CA TYR A 126 -9.49 -7.56 -2.85
C TYR A 126 -8.82 -8.69 -3.59
N ILE A 127 -8.65 -9.82 -2.93
CA ILE A 127 -7.84 -10.92 -3.41
C ILE A 127 -8.73 -12.12 -3.68
N THR A 128 -8.68 -12.61 -4.92
CA THR A 128 -9.37 -13.83 -5.32
C THR A 128 -8.34 -14.82 -5.84
N LYS A 129 -8.57 -16.10 -5.56
CA LYS A 129 -7.74 -17.13 -6.12
C LYS A 129 -8.05 -17.22 -7.61
N LYS A 130 -7.03 -17.26 -8.45
CA LYS A 130 -7.24 -17.48 -9.87
C LYS A 130 -7.84 -18.87 -10.06
N GLY A 131 -8.92 -18.93 -10.82
CA GLY A 131 -9.60 -20.17 -11.09
C GLY A 131 -8.70 -21.15 -11.83
N ASP A 132 -9.00 -22.43 -11.66
CA ASP A 132 -8.29 -23.52 -12.33
C ASP A 132 -8.58 -23.53 -13.81
#